data_8e799503602c689ea5510f63b377d55d
#
_entry.id   8e799503602c689ea5510f63b377d55d
#
_cell.length_a   1.000
_cell.length_b   1.000
_cell.length_c   1.000
_cell.angle_alpha   90.00
_cell.angle_beta   90.00
_cell.angle_gamma   90.00
#
_symmetry.space_group_name_H-M   'P 1'
#
loop_
_entity.id
_entity.type
_entity.pdbx_description
1 polymer ?
#
loop_
_entity_poly.entity_id
_entity_poly.type
_entity_poly.pdbx_seq_one_letter_code
_entity_poly.pdbx_strand_id
1 'polypeptide(L)'
;MKIFITGVAGFLGSHLADLMLSQGHTVAGNDNMIGGYTDNVPQDVEFHQIDCCDLENMTKAMEGCDIVYHTAATAYEGLSVFSPVLVTRNIFEASVTTITAAIRNKVKRIVYCSSMARYGHHDKMPYKETYECRPQDPYGIAKKAGEDVLRNLC
;
A
#
# COMPACT_ATOMS: atom_id res chain seq x y z
N MET A 1 -13.02 8.99 12.60
CA MET A 1 -12.26 7.72 12.55
C MET A 1 -10.78 8.06 12.48
N LYS A 2 -9.91 7.19 13.00
CA LYS A 2 -8.46 7.30 12.77
C LYS A 2 -8.10 6.44 11.54
N ILE A 3 -7.48 7.05 10.54
CA ILE A 3 -7.13 6.41 9.26
C ILE A 3 -5.61 6.32 9.18
N PHE A 4 -5.10 5.17 8.78
CA PHE A 4 -3.67 5.00 8.51
C PHE A 4 -3.43 4.87 6.99
N ILE A 5 -2.44 5.60 6.48
CA ILE A 5 -2.08 5.60 5.05
C ILE A 5 -0.61 5.25 4.91
N THR A 6 -0.29 4.13 4.26
CA THR A 6 1.10 3.83 3.91
C THR A 6 1.49 4.57 2.63
N GLY A 7 2.74 5.02 2.53
CA GLY A 7 3.17 5.82 1.39
C GLY A 7 2.56 7.23 1.39
N VAL A 8 2.34 7.80 2.58
CA VAL A 8 1.63 9.08 2.77
C VAL A 8 2.37 10.29 2.21
N ALA A 9 3.69 10.20 2.01
CA ALA A 9 4.50 11.24 1.36
C ALA A 9 4.56 11.10 -0.17
N GLY A 10 3.95 10.05 -0.73
CA GLY A 10 3.81 9.83 -2.16
C GLY A 10 2.62 10.57 -2.77
N PHE A 11 2.50 10.53 -4.11
CA PHE A 11 1.44 11.22 -4.85
C PHE A 11 0.03 10.83 -4.39
N LEU A 12 -0.30 9.55 -4.41
CA LEU A 12 -1.65 9.09 -4.05
C LEU A 12 -1.91 9.25 -2.55
N GLY A 13 -0.91 8.88 -1.72
CA GLY A 13 -1.05 8.91 -0.27
C GLY A 13 -1.30 10.30 0.29
N SER A 14 -0.60 11.31 -0.21
CA SER A 14 -0.75 12.70 0.24
C SER A 14 -2.13 13.28 -0.11
N HIS A 15 -2.60 13.06 -1.34
CA HIS A 15 -3.93 13.52 -1.76
C HIS A 15 -5.06 12.83 -1.01
N LEU A 16 -4.87 11.54 -0.70
CA LEU A 16 -5.83 10.80 0.12
C LEU A 16 -5.84 11.33 1.56
N ALA A 17 -4.66 11.67 2.12
CA ALA A 17 -4.55 12.25 3.45
C ALA A 17 -5.28 13.60 3.53
N ASP A 18 -5.08 14.50 2.56
CA ASP A 18 -5.81 15.77 2.47
C ASP A 18 -7.33 15.55 2.43
N LEU A 19 -7.78 14.62 1.60
CA LEU A 19 -9.21 14.30 1.50
C LEU A 19 -9.78 13.79 2.83
N MET A 20 -9.09 12.89 3.50
CA MET A 20 -9.55 12.32 4.77
C MET A 20 -9.57 13.38 5.89
N LEU A 21 -8.56 14.24 5.95
CA LEU A 21 -8.51 15.39 6.88
C LEU A 21 -9.67 16.35 6.62
N SER A 22 -9.94 16.69 5.35
CA SER A 22 -11.04 17.59 4.98
C SER A 22 -12.43 17.05 5.35
N GLN A 23 -12.57 15.74 5.48
CA GLN A 23 -13.78 15.06 5.93
C GLN A 23 -13.87 14.92 7.46
N GLY A 24 -12.93 15.52 8.20
CA GLY A 24 -12.92 15.50 9.66
C GLY A 24 -12.41 14.20 10.30
N HIS A 25 -11.62 13.42 9.55
CA HIS A 25 -10.93 12.24 10.09
C HIS A 25 -9.56 12.64 10.67
N THR A 26 -9.06 11.88 11.61
CA THR A 26 -7.64 11.94 12.01
C THR A 26 -6.84 11.01 11.12
N VAL A 27 -5.67 11.46 10.66
CA VAL A 27 -4.83 10.70 9.73
C VAL A 27 -3.45 10.49 10.34
N ALA A 28 -3.03 9.23 10.37
CA ALA A 28 -1.65 8.83 10.58
C ALA A 28 -1.12 8.16 9.32
N GLY A 29 0.17 8.15 9.12
CA GLY A 29 0.74 7.47 7.96
C GLY A 29 2.24 7.33 8.02
N ASN A 30 2.76 6.42 7.20
CA ASN A 30 4.20 6.20 7.08
C ASN A 30 4.70 6.36 5.64
N ASP A 31 5.98 6.67 5.54
CA ASP A 31 6.74 6.60 4.30
C ASP A 31 8.22 6.31 4.63
N ASN A 32 8.93 5.57 3.78
CA ASN A 32 10.37 5.37 3.92
C ASN A 32 11.19 6.39 3.11
N MET A 33 10.53 7.30 2.42
CA MET A 33 11.08 8.40 1.63
C MET A 33 11.89 7.99 0.39
N ILE A 34 11.76 6.73 -0.08
CA ILE A 34 12.43 6.30 -1.33
C ILE A 34 11.83 7.00 -2.56
N GLY A 35 10.57 7.38 -2.53
CA GLY A 35 9.90 8.09 -3.63
C GLY A 35 8.89 9.13 -3.15
N GLY A 36 8.85 9.37 -1.85
CA GLY A 36 8.04 10.40 -1.22
C GLY A 36 8.82 11.68 -0.94
N TYR A 37 8.11 12.77 -0.72
CA TYR A 37 8.67 14.07 -0.36
C TYR A 37 7.98 14.60 0.89
N THR A 38 8.75 15.13 1.84
CA THR A 38 8.22 15.70 3.09
C THR A 38 7.18 16.78 2.84
N ASP A 39 7.39 17.58 1.81
CA ASP A 39 6.50 18.69 1.41
C ASP A 39 5.11 18.21 0.94
N ASN A 40 4.98 16.93 0.60
CA ASN A 40 3.69 16.34 0.25
C ASN A 40 2.87 15.93 1.47
N VAL A 41 3.50 15.78 2.65
CA VAL A 41 2.78 15.33 3.85
C VAL A 41 1.97 16.49 4.43
N PRO A 42 0.63 16.39 4.50
CA PRO A 42 -0.18 17.43 5.11
C PRO A 42 0.20 17.67 6.57
N GLN A 43 0.16 18.92 7.02
CA GLN A 43 0.65 19.33 8.33
C GLN A 43 -0.04 18.62 9.50
N ASP A 44 -1.32 18.24 9.35
CA ASP A 44 -2.12 17.60 10.39
C ASP A 44 -2.03 16.06 10.38
N VAL A 45 -1.13 15.48 9.58
CA VAL A 45 -0.86 14.05 9.55
C VAL A 45 0.13 13.66 10.65
N GLU A 46 -0.21 12.67 11.46
CA GLU A 46 0.74 11.99 12.36
C GLU A 46 1.71 11.16 11.50
N PHE A 47 2.83 11.77 11.11
CA PHE A 47 3.79 11.19 10.16
C PHE A 47 4.85 10.34 10.85
N HIS A 48 5.04 9.12 10.34
CA HIS A 48 6.06 8.18 10.79
C HIS A 48 7.02 7.85 9.64
N GLN A 49 8.28 8.26 9.73
CA GLN A 49 9.30 7.88 8.75
C GLN A 49 9.82 6.47 9.04
N ILE A 50 9.07 5.46 8.61
CA ILE A 50 9.38 4.04 8.79
C ILE A 50 9.11 3.24 7.51
N ASP A 51 9.84 2.14 7.34
CA ASP A 51 9.64 1.20 6.23
C ASP A 51 8.44 0.30 6.50
N CYS A 52 7.59 0.07 5.51
CA CYS A 52 6.45 -0.87 5.61
C CYS A 52 6.87 -2.30 5.97
N CYS A 53 8.12 -2.70 5.75
CA CYS A 53 8.65 -4.01 6.13
C CYS A 53 9.04 -4.11 7.62
N ASP A 54 9.00 -3.01 8.37
CA ASP A 54 9.27 -3.01 9.81
C ASP A 54 7.99 -3.30 10.61
N LEU A 55 7.74 -4.59 10.88
CA LEU A 55 6.51 -5.05 11.51
C LEU A 55 6.27 -4.44 12.89
N GLU A 56 7.32 -4.25 13.69
CA GLU A 56 7.17 -3.74 15.05
C GLU A 56 6.77 -2.27 15.05
N ASN A 57 7.49 -1.44 14.28
CA ASN A 57 7.19 -0.02 14.18
C ASN A 57 5.87 0.23 13.44
N MET A 58 5.55 -0.54 12.40
CA MET A 58 4.25 -0.49 11.72
C MET A 58 3.10 -0.85 12.67
N THR A 59 3.27 -1.87 13.52
CA THR A 59 2.25 -2.25 14.51
C THR A 59 1.99 -1.11 15.50
N LYS A 60 3.04 -0.46 15.99
CA LYS A 60 2.91 0.70 16.90
C LYS A 60 2.25 1.90 16.22
N ALA A 61 2.69 2.24 15.00
CA ALA A 61 2.15 3.37 14.26
C ALA A 61 0.66 3.24 13.89
N MET A 62 0.16 2.01 13.76
CA MET A 62 -1.26 1.73 13.47
C MET A 62 -2.14 1.67 14.72
N GLU A 63 -1.60 1.93 15.91
CA GLU A 63 -2.38 1.81 17.15
C GLU A 63 -3.61 2.73 17.16
N GLY A 64 -4.77 2.13 17.45
CA GLY A 64 -6.05 2.81 17.47
C GLY A 64 -6.64 3.21 16.12
N CYS A 65 -6.05 2.75 14.99
CA CYS A 65 -6.58 3.02 13.66
C CYS A 65 -7.80 2.16 13.32
N ASP A 66 -8.78 2.77 12.66
CA ASP A 66 -10.00 2.11 12.21
C ASP A 66 -9.86 1.51 10.81
N ILE A 67 -9.17 2.22 9.91
CA ILE A 67 -9.02 1.88 8.48
C ILE A 67 -7.57 2.07 8.07
N VAL A 68 -7.05 1.14 7.25
CA VAL A 68 -5.74 1.24 6.62
C VAL A 68 -5.91 1.35 5.11
N TYR A 69 -5.31 2.38 4.51
CA TYR A 69 -5.10 2.48 3.07
C TYR A 69 -3.65 2.12 2.75
N HIS A 70 -3.45 0.99 2.10
CA HIS A 70 -2.11 0.55 1.71
C HIS A 70 -1.81 1.03 0.30
N THR A 71 -1.18 2.22 0.21
CA THR A 71 -0.81 2.86 -1.06
C THR A 71 0.70 2.81 -1.36
N ALA A 72 1.52 2.46 -0.35
CA ALA A 72 2.96 2.34 -0.53
C ALA A 72 3.32 1.27 -1.58
N ALA A 73 4.18 1.63 -2.51
CA ALA A 73 4.73 0.71 -3.50
C ALA A 73 5.93 1.34 -4.21
N THR A 74 6.90 0.52 -4.62
CA THR A 74 7.85 0.89 -5.67
C THR A 74 7.18 0.61 -7.03
N ALA A 75 6.38 1.58 -7.50
CA ALA A 75 5.43 1.42 -8.60
C ALA A 75 6.09 1.54 -10.00
N TYR A 76 7.15 0.78 -10.23
CA TYR A 76 7.89 0.79 -11.48
C TYR A 76 7.92 -0.61 -12.11
N GLU A 77 6.95 -0.93 -12.98
CA GLU A 77 6.85 -2.22 -13.67
C GLU A 77 8.16 -2.56 -14.42
N GLY A 78 8.63 -1.62 -15.25
CA GLY A 78 9.87 -1.81 -16.01
C GLY A 78 11.11 -2.00 -15.14
N LEU A 79 11.22 -1.34 -13.99
CA LEU A 79 12.32 -1.54 -13.05
C LEU A 79 12.27 -2.94 -12.41
N SER A 80 11.10 -3.52 -12.28
CA SER A 80 10.92 -4.80 -11.59
C SER A 80 11.70 -5.95 -12.21
N VAL A 81 11.89 -5.94 -13.54
CA VAL A 81 12.69 -6.97 -14.24
C VAL A 81 14.19 -6.80 -14.04
N PHE A 82 14.66 -5.58 -13.77
CA PHE A 82 16.07 -5.28 -13.49
C PHE A 82 16.42 -5.34 -12.00
N SER A 83 15.44 -5.13 -11.14
CA SER A 83 15.62 -5.13 -9.68
C SER A 83 14.51 -5.92 -8.96
N PRO A 84 14.34 -7.23 -9.28
CA PRO A 84 13.19 -8.00 -8.79
C PRO A 84 13.18 -8.15 -7.27
N VAL A 85 14.34 -8.27 -6.63
CA VAL A 85 14.44 -8.38 -5.17
C VAL A 85 13.92 -7.13 -4.48
N LEU A 86 14.38 -5.94 -4.91
CA LEU A 86 13.96 -4.66 -4.35
C LEU A 86 12.44 -4.46 -4.51
N VAL A 87 11.93 -4.71 -5.72
CA VAL A 87 10.52 -4.49 -6.03
C VAL A 87 9.63 -5.50 -5.28
N THR A 88 10.03 -6.77 -5.24
CA THR A 88 9.28 -7.79 -4.49
C THR A 88 9.24 -7.47 -2.99
N ARG A 89 10.36 -7.06 -2.41
CA ARG A 89 10.40 -6.63 -1.01
C ARG A 89 9.46 -5.46 -0.76
N ASN A 90 9.61 -4.39 -1.52
CA ASN A 90 8.86 -3.14 -1.30
C ASN A 90 7.37 -3.23 -1.68
N ILE A 91 6.93 -4.34 -2.28
CA ILE A 91 5.53 -4.59 -2.63
C ILE A 91 4.98 -5.76 -1.83
N PHE A 92 5.55 -6.96 -1.97
CA PHE A 92 4.97 -8.16 -1.35
C PHE A 92 5.24 -8.23 0.15
N GLU A 93 6.52 -8.15 0.58
CA GLU A 93 6.87 -8.15 1.99
C GLU A 93 6.23 -6.97 2.73
N ALA A 94 6.29 -5.76 2.14
CA ALA A 94 5.63 -4.57 2.67
C ALA A 94 4.12 -4.76 2.84
N SER A 95 3.45 -5.42 1.88
CA SER A 95 2.01 -5.71 1.97
C SER A 95 1.71 -6.72 3.08
N VAL A 96 2.45 -7.82 3.14
CA VAL A 96 2.26 -8.85 4.18
C VAL A 96 2.45 -8.25 5.58
N THR A 97 3.49 -7.45 5.75
CA THR A 97 3.79 -6.76 7.01
C THR A 97 2.69 -5.77 7.38
N THR A 98 2.24 -4.94 6.43
CA THR A 98 1.14 -3.98 6.64
C THR A 98 -0.16 -4.68 7.04
N ILE A 99 -0.54 -5.75 6.34
CA ILE A 99 -1.73 -6.55 6.65
C ILE A 99 -1.61 -7.16 8.06
N THR A 100 -0.45 -7.73 8.39
CA THR A 100 -0.19 -8.31 9.71
C THR A 100 -0.31 -7.28 10.82
N ALA A 101 0.27 -6.09 10.65
CA ALA A 101 0.17 -4.98 11.60
C ALA A 101 -1.28 -4.52 11.79
N ALA A 102 -2.04 -4.43 10.70
CA ALA A 102 -3.45 -4.06 10.75
C ALA A 102 -4.30 -5.10 11.50
N ILE A 103 -4.06 -6.40 11.27
CA ILE A 103 -4.74 -7.49 11.99
C ILE A 103 -4.42 -7.45 13.49
N ARG A 104 -3.16 -7.25 13.87
CA ARG A 104 -2.74 -7.12 15.28
C ARG A 104 -3.47 -5.97 15.99
N ASN A 105 -3.71 -4.86 15.27
CA ASN A 105 -4.44 -3.70 15.78
C ASN A 105 -5.96 -3.80 15.64
N LYS A 106 -6.50 -4.93 15.16
CA LYS A 106 -7.93 -5.15 14.94
C LYS A 106 -8.56 -4.07 14.07
N VAL A 107 -7.82 -3.61 13.06
CA VAL A 107 -8.31 -2.64 12.07
C VAL A 107 -9.56 -3.18 11.38
N LYS A 108 -10.59 -2.34 11.26
CA LYS A 108 -11.91 -2.76 10.74
C LYS A 108 -11.91 -3.00 9.22
N ARG A 109 -11.00 -2.32 8.51
CA ARG A 109 -10.94 -2.41 7.03
C ARG A 109 -9.54 -2.08 6.52
N ILE A 110 -9.10 -2.88 5.54
CA ILE A 110 -7.89 -2.61 4.76
C ILE A 110 -8.34 -2.36 3.32
N VAL A 111 -7.87 -1.25 2.74
CA VAL A 111 -8.02 -0.91 1.32
C VAL A 111 -6.65 -1.04 0.67
N TYR A 112 -6.52 -2.01 -0.21
CA TYR A 112 -5.27 -2.35 -0.88
C TYR A 112 -5.22 -1.78 -2.29
N CYS A 113 -4.22 -0.95 -2.59
CA CYS A 113 -3.99 -0.47 -3.94
C CYS A 113 -3.25 -1.53 -4.76
N SER A 114 -4.00 -2.34 -5.47
CA SER A 114 -3.46 -3.30 -6.43
C SER A 114 -3.01 -2.60 -7.73
N SER A 115 -2.96 -3.30 -8.84
CA SER A 115 -2.49 -2.77 -10.11
C SER A 115 -3.16 -3.45 -11.30
N MET A 116 -3.23 -2.76 -12.44
CA MET A 116 -3.57 -3.39 -13.73
C MET A 116 -2.55 -4.43 -14.17
N ALA A 117 -1.29 -4.31 -13.76
CA ALA A 117 -0.22 -5.28 -14.06
C ALA A 117 -0.58 -6.72 -13.63
N ARG A 118 -1.51 -6.87 -12.67
CA ARG A 118 -2.03 -8.19 -12.26
C ARG A 118 -2.68 -8.99 -13.38
N TYR A 119 -3.28 -8.29 -14.36
CA TYR A 119 -4.01 -8.95 -15.44
C TYR A 119 -3.07 -9.51 -16.54
N GLY A 120 -1.90 -8.89 -16.74
CA GLY A 120 -1.03 -9.20 -17.86
C GLY A 120 -1.66 -8.84 -19.20
N HIS A 121 -1.40 -9.62 -20.23
CA HIS A 121 -1.94 -9.38 -21.57
C HIS A 121 -3.27 -10.13 -21.79
N HIS A 122 -4.25 -9.43 -22.33
CA HIS A 122 -5.53 -9.97 -22.80
C HIS A 122 -5.90 -9.34 -24.15
N ASP A 123 -6.45 -10.13 -25.04
CA ASP A 123 -6.87 -9.70 -26.38
C ASP A 123 -8.11 -8.80 -26.37
N LYS A 124 -8.88 -8.84 -25.28
CA LYS A 124 -10.14 -8.07 -25.15
C LYS A 124 -9.98 -6.91 -24.17
N MET A 125 -10.41 -5.74 -24.61
CA MET A 125 -10.45 -4.49 -23.86
C MET A 125 -11.90 -3.98 -23.77
N PRO A 126 -12.31 -3.24 -22.73
CA PRO A 126 -11.58 -2.94 -21.50
C PRO A 126 -11.45 -4.17 -20.58
N TYR A 127 -10.46 -4.18 -19.68
CA TYR A 127 -10.32 -5.24 -18.68
C TYR A 127 -11.48 -5.23 -17.70
N LYS A 128 -11.89 -6.41 -17.27
CA LYS A 128 -12.96 -6.62 -16.28
C LYS A 128 -12.38 -7.35 -15.07
N GLU A 129 -12.97 -7.11 -13.88
CA GLU A 129 -12.54 -7.75 -12.64
C GLU A 129 -12.64 -9.28 -12.67
N THR A 130 -13.46 -9.82 -13.57
CA THR A 130 -13.64 -11.27 -13.77
C THR A 130 -12.55 -11.91 -14.64
N TYR A 131 -11.66 -11.11 -15.23
CA TYR A 131 -10.61 -11.67 -16.06
C TYR A 131 -9.59 -12.40 -15.20
N GLU A 132 -9.06 -13.50 -15.77
CA GLU A 132 -7.96 -14.24 -15.17
C GLU A 132 -6.73 -13.33 -15.02
N CYS A 133 -6.08 -13.41 -13.85
CA CYS A 133 -4.86 -12.66 -13.60
C CYS A 133 -3.65 -13.47 -14.06
N ARG A 134 -2.91 -12.91 -15.03
CA ARG A 134 -1.70 -13.52 -15.63
C ARG A 134 -0.55 -12.51 -15.64
N PRO A 135 -0.07 -12.06 -14.47
CA PRO A 135 0.98 -11.05 -14.41
C PRO A 135 2.24 -11.52 -15.17
N GLN A 136 2.92 -10.58 -15.82
CA GLN A 136 4.05 -10.87 -16.71
C GLN A 136 5.39 -10.36 -16.18
N ASP A 137 5.39 -9.67 -15.07
CA ASP A 137 6.57 -9.07 -14.45
C ASP A 137 6.55 -9.23 -12.92
N PRO A 138 7.72 -9.12 -12.24
CA PRO A 138 7.81 -9.24 -10.79
C PRO A 138 6.90 -8.28 -10.01
N TYR A 139 6.66 -7.06 -10.53
CA TYR A 139 5.75 -6.10 -9.92
C TYR A 139 4.31 -6.60 -9.90
N GLY A 140 3.78 -7.01 -11.06
CA GLY A 140 2.43 -7.54 -11.18
C GLY A 140 2.22 -8.82 -10.38
N ILE A 141 3.24 -9.72 -10.36
CA ILE A 141 3.24 -10.94 -9.55
C ILE A 141 3.15 -10.58 -8.06
N ALA A 142 3.97 -9.64 -7.58
CA ALA A 142 3.98 -9.22 -6.19
C ALA A 142 2.66 -8.56 -5.77
N LYS A 143 2.06 -7.73 -6.63
CA LYS A 143 0.74 -7.12 -6.39
C LYS A 143 -0.36 -8.17 -6.30
N LYS A 144 -0.38 -9.14 -7.22
CA LYS A 144 -1.35 -10.24 -7.21
C LYS A 144 -1.20 -11.13 -5.96
N ALA A 145 0.04 -11.46 -5.58
CA ALA A 145 0.32 -12.21 -4.36
C ALA A 145 -0.16 -11.49 -3.09
N GLY A 146 0.01 -10.16 -3.04
CA GLY A 146 -0.52 -9.34 -1.95
C GLY A 146 -2.05 -9.39 -1.83
N GLU A 147 -2.77 -9.39 -2.95
CA GLU A 147 -4.22 -9.59 -2.96
C GLU A 147 -4.62 -10.97 -2.40
N ASP A 148 -3.89 -12.02 -2.79
CA ASP A 148 -4.20 -13.39 -2.35
C ASP A 148 -3.97 -13.53 -0.85
N VAL A 149 -2.90 -12.95 -0.31
CA VAL A 149 -2.65 -12.91 1.13
C VAL A 149 -3.76 -12.15 1.86
N LEU A 150 -4.14 -10.97 1.36
CA LEU A 150 -5.22 -10.19 1.97
C LEU A 150 -6.53 -10.96 2.01
N ARG A 151 -6.92 -11.61 0.91
CA ARG A 151 -8.15 -12.42 0.83
C ARG A 151 -8.13 -13.66 1.73
N ASN A 152 -6.93 -14.19 2.00
CA ASN A 152 -6.78 -15.37 2.84
C ASN A 152 -6.83 -15.03 4.34
N LEU A 153 -6.33 -13.86 4.71
CA LEU A 153 -6.19 -13.45 6.11
C LEU A 153 -7.36 -12.61 6.64
N CYS A 154 -8.15 -12.01 5.75
CA CYS A 154 -9.27 -11.12 6.06
C CYS A 154 -10.55 -11.58 5.39
#